data_61d63c14d9ac801b743e82010c335ea9
#
_entry.id   61d63c14d9ac801b743e82010c335ea9
#
_cell.length_a   1.000
_cell.length_b   1.000
_cell.length_c   1.000
_cell.angle_alpha   90.00
_cell.angle_beta   90.00
_cell.angle_gamma   90.00
#
_symmetry.space_group_name_H-M   'P 1'
#
loop_
_entity.id
_entity.type
_entity.pdbx_description
1 polymer ?
#
loop_
_entity_poly.entity_id
_entity_poly.type
_entity_poly.pdbx_seq_one_letter_code
_entity_poly.pdbx_strand_id
1 'polypeptide(L)'
;MKVSIIIPVFQVSDYVERCLKSVIGQTFTDFECIIVNDATRDDSIEKCERLIDSYDGPISFRIIHHEVTRGLSAARNTGTAAAKGDYVLYVDSDDVITNDCVEKLMAPVLRDQSIEIVSGVTRRFSDSYPLPPSRPKNWDNEDNNCPEAVRSSFFDRRRMNRAAWNKLIRKDFLNRYSLSFKEGIIWEDTLWSFYVMKHLSHAYLLKDVTYLYNKRPHSICTDTDVMMKRRYWGMVHHEISKNLTPGDSNREARYYTKEFCRAYIHCFHDELYRETAKNFRHELSLIKNPSKYLILIITDIMARSWIGRCCYCTMLKMYDRLYSRI
;
A
#
# COMPACT_ATOMS: atom_id res chain seq x y z
N MET A 1 25.61 -1.97 1.48
CA MET A 1 24.24 -1.40 1.65
C MET A 1 23.38 -2.43 2.34
N LYS A 2 22.82 -2.10 3.48
CA LYS A 2 22.07 -3.04 4.34
C LYS A 2 20.57 -2.80 4.22
N VAL A 3 19.79 -3.88 4.29
CA VAL A 3 18.33 -3.81 4.31
C VAL A 3 17.81 -4.02 5.72
N SER A 4 16.73 -3.34 6.11
CA SER A 4 15.93 -3.66 7.29
C SER A 4 14.57 -4.20 6.83
N ILE A 5 14.31 -5.48 7.07
CA ILE A 5 12.98 -6.08 6.85
C ILE A 5 12.15 -5.82 8.10
N ILE A 6 10.94 -5.28 7.94
CA ILE A 6 10.03 -4.93 9.03
C ILE A 6 8.78 -5.79 8.91
N ILE A 7 8.48 -6.55 9.97
CA ILE A 7 7.34 -7.46 10.05
C ILE A 7 6.44 -7.04 11.22
N PRO A 8 5.32 -6.36 10.98
CA PRO A 8 4.29 -6.11 11.99
C PRO A 8 3.57 -7.42 12.34
N VAL A 9 3.43 -7.72 13.64
CA VAL A 9 2.79 -8.96 14.12
C VAL A 9 1.63 -8.64 15.04
N PHE A 10 0.43 -9.10 14.66
CA PHE A 10 -0.78 -9.04 15.49
C PHE A 10 -1.79 -10.08 15.05
N GLN A 11 -2.09 -11.06 15.91
CA GLN A 11 -3.08 -12.14 15.70
C GLN A 11 -2.89 -12.91 14.37
N VAL A 12 -1.70 -13.47 14.16
CA VAL A 12 -1.29 -14.17 12.93
C VAL A 12 -0.64 -15.51 13.20
N SER A 13 -0.99 -16.16 14.30
CA SER A 13 -0.44 -17.43 14.77
C SER A 13 -0.37 -18.52 13.67
N ASP A 14 -1.40 -18.62 12.83
CA ASP A 14 -1.46 -19.62 11.75
C ASP A 14 -0.52 -19.32 10.56
N TYR A 15 0.02 -18.10 10.48
CA TYR A 15 0.72 -17.61 9.28
C TYR A 15 2.17 -17.22 9.53
N VAL A 16 2.47 -16.71 10.73
CA VAL A 16 3.74 -16.02 11.04
C VAL A 16 4.96 -16.92 10.85
N GLU A 17 4.88 -18.21 11.16
CA GLU A 17 6.00 -19.14 10.93
C GLU A 17 6.37 -19.24 9.45
N ARG A 18 5.38 -19.34 8.57
CA ARG A 18 5.64 -19.39 7.12
C ARG A 18 6.22 -18.09 6.61
N CYS A 19 5.74 -16.96 7.10
CA CYS A 19 6.28 -15.64 6.80
C CYS A 19 7.76 -15.58 7.21
N LEU A 20 8.06 -15.86 8.47
CA LEU A 20 9.44 -15.76 9.00
C LEU A 20 10.38 -16.77 8.33
N LYS A 21 9.93 -18.00 8.04
CA LYS A 21 10.72 -18.99 7.27
C LYS A 21 11.09 -18.47 5.88
N SER A 22 10.20 -17.71 5.23
CA SER A 22 10.52 -17.10 3.93
C SER A 22 11.55 -15.97 4.01
N VAL A 23 11.66 -15.30 5.15
CA VAL A 23 12.69 -14.30 5.43
C VAL A 23 14.01 -14.97 5.80
N ILE A 24 13.98 -16.02 6.61
CA ILE A 24 15.18 -16.82 6.96
C ILE A 24 15.79 -17.46 5.69
N GLY A 25 14.96 -17.90 4.75
CA GLY A 25 15.39 -18.57 3.52
C GLY A 25 15.85 -17.65 2.39
N GLN A 26 16.12 -16.36 2.64
CA GLN A 26 16.58 -15.45 1.60
C GLN A 26 18.01 -15.76 1.13
N THR A 27 18.24 -15.68 -0.19
CA THR A 27 19.58 -15.84 -0.80
C THR A 27 20.51 -14.68 -0.49
N PHE A 28 19.97 -13.46 -0.39
CA PHE A 28 20.69 -12.28 0.07
C PHE A 28 20.61 -12.20 1.60
N THR A 29 21.73 -12.09 2.29
CA THR A 29 21.80 -12.20 3.76
C THR A 29 22.25 -10.92 4.48
N ASP A 30 22.70 -9.88 3.76
CA ASP A 30 23.12 -8.61 4.39
C ASP A 30 21.90 -7.74 4.75
N PHE A 31 21.08 -8.26 5.66
CA PHE A 31 19.95 -7.53 6.22
C PHE A 31 19.72 -7.85 7.71
N GLU A 32 18.97 -7.00 8.37
CA GLU A 32 18.36 -7.26 9.68
C GLU A 32 16.85 -7.48 9.52
N CYS A 33 16.25 -8.26 10.40
CA CYS A 33 14.81 -8.45 10.48
C CYS A 33 14.28 -7.89 11.80
N ILE A 34 13.35 -6.94 11.72
CA ILE A 34 12.71 -6.28 12.87
C ILE A 34 11.25 -6.73 12.91
N ILE A 35 10.93 -7.52 13.90
CA ILE A 35 9.57 -7.99 14.20
C ILE A 35 8.97 -7.01 15.21
N VAL A 36 7.84 -6.43 14.89
CA VAL A 36 7.14 -5.52 15.80
C VAL A 36 5.87 -6.18 16.31
N ASN A 37 5.91 -6.60 17.57
CA ASN A 37 4.75 -7.15 18.28
C ASN A 37 3.81 -6.01 18.70
N ASP A 38 2.64 -5.92 18.07
CA ASP A 38 1.63 -4.94 18.42
C ASP A 38 0.71 -5.43 19.55
N ALA A 39 1.31 -5.91 20.64
CA ALA A 39 0.64 -6.50 21.81
C ALA A 39 -0.33 -7.63 21.43
N THR A 40 0.14 -8.56 20.59
CA THR A 40 -0.65 -9.75 20.23
C THR A 40 -0.95 -10.62 21.45
N ARG A 41 -2.09 -11.32 21.43
CA ARG A 41 -2.53 -12.19 22.53
C ARG A 41 -2.47 -13.68 22.19
N ASP A 42 -2.16 -13.99 20.94
CA ASP A 42 -1.96 -15.36 20.46
C ASP A 42 -0.48 -15.74 20.55
N ASP A 43 -0.12 -16.98 20.20
CA ASP A 43 1.23 -17.52 20.25
C ASP A 43 2.13 -17.11 19.05
N SER A 44 1.77 -16.02 18.34
CA SER A 44 2.55 -15.55 17.19
C SER A 44 4.00 -15.22 17.55
N ILE A 45 4.22 -14.59 18.70
CA ILE A 45 5.58 -14.16 19.11
C ILE A 45 6.40 -15.35 19.57
N GLU A 46 5.83 -16.24 20.36
CA GLU A 46 6.49 -17.47 20.80
C GLU A 46 6.93 -18.36 19.62
N LYS A 47 6.15 -18.34 18.52
CA LYS A 47 6.52 -18.99 17.25
C LYS A 47 7.71 -18.29 16.59
N CYS A 48 7.73 -16.96 16.58
CA CYS A 48 8.87 -16.21 16.07
C CYS A 48 10.13 -16.48 16.88
N GLU A 49 10.06 -16.42 18.20
CA GLU A 49 11.18 -16.66 19.12
C GLU A 49 11.79 -18.05 18.91
N ARG A 50 10.97 -19.10 18.86
CA ARG A 50 11.44 -20.47 18.59
C ARG A 50 12.22 -20.59 17.27
N LEU A 51 11.75 -19.92 16.20
CA LEU A 51 12.45 -19.93 14.92
C LEU A 51 13.76 -19.15 14.96
N ILE A 52 13.78 -18.03 15.67
CA ILE A 52 14.97 -17.18 15.84
C ILE A 52 16.02 -17.91 16.68
N ASP A 53 15.62 -18.52 17.79
CA ASP A 53 16.52 -19.27 18.69
C ASP A 53 17.18 -20.49 18.01
N SER A 54 16.49 -21.08 17.03
CA SER A 54 17.00 -22.19 16.23
C SER A 54 17.84 -21.76 15.01
N TYR A 55 17.93 -20.46 14.75
CA TYR A 55 18.64 -19.92 13.59
C TYR A 55 20.11 -19.62 13.91
N ASP A 56 21.01 -20.24 13.18
CA ASP A 56 22.48 -20.09 13.33
C ASP A 56 23.14 -19.30 12.17
N GLY A 57 22.33 -18.71 11.30
CA GLY A 57 22.83 -17.98 10.14
C GLY A 57 23.17 -16.50 10.42
N PRO A 58 23.56 -15.74 9.39
CA PRO A 58 24.10 -14.39 9.53
C PRO A 58 23.05 -13.28 9.74
N ILE A 59 21.76 -13.58 9.60
CA ILE A 59 20.70 -12.57 9.71
C ILE A 59 20.50 -12.19 11.18
N SER A 60 20.50 -10.89 11.46
CA SER A 60 20.22 -10.37 12.80
C SER A 60 18.72 -10.14 12.97
N PHE A 61 18.14 -10.76 14.00
CA PHE A 61 16.73 -10.59 14.38
C PHE A 61 16.58 -9.70 15.60
N ARG A 62 15.49 -8.94 15.66
CA ARG A 62 15.12 -8.14 16.82
C ARG A 62 13.61 -8.07 16.93
N ILE A 63 13.07 -8.35 18.12
CA ILE A 63 11.66 -8.18 18.44
C ILE A 63 11.48 -6.91 19.25
N ILE A 64 10.54 -6.08 18.87
CA ILE A 64 10.13 -4.86 19.59
C ILE A 64 8.68 -5.04 20.02
N HIS A 65 8.41 -4.84 21.30
CA HIS A 65 7.07 -5.04 21.86
C HIS A 65 6.39 -3.69 22.13
N HIS A 66 5.16 -3.53 21.67
CA HIS A 66 4.28 -2.49 22.16
C HIS A 66 3.61 -2.97 23.47
N GLU A 67 3.45 -2.08 24.42
CA GLU A 67 2.73 -2.40 25.68
C GLU A 67 1.22 -2.59 25.46
N VAL A 68 0.66 -1.88 24.49
CA VAL A 68 -0.73 -1.95 24.06
C VAL A 68 -0.82 -1.96 22.52
N THR A 69 -1.90 -2.51 22.00
CA THR A 69 -2.16 -2.49 20.55
C THR A 69 -2.32 -1.06 20.05
N ARG A 70 -1.47 -0.68 19.08
CA ARG A 70 -1.44 0.65 18.45
C ARG A 70 -1.83 0.61 16.97
N GLY A 71 -1.95 -0.58 16.41
CA GLY A 71 -2.32 -0.82 15.01
C GLY A 71 -1.15 -0.86 14.04
N LEU A 72 -1.45 -1.32 12.82
CA LEU A 72 -0.47 -1.61 11.75
C LEU A 72 0.42 -0.41 11.42
N SER A 73 -0.15 0.79 11.36
CA SER A 73 0.60 2.04 11.12
C SER A 73 1.69 2.26 12.16
N ALA A 74 1.34 2.14 13.45
CA ALA A 74 2.28 2.33 14.55
C ALA A 74 3.38 1.26 14.54
N ALA A 75 3.03 0.01 14.25
CA ALA A 75 4.00 -1.07 14.16
C ALA A 75 5.01 -0.83 13.01
N ARG A 76 4.55 -0.43 11.82
CA ARG A 76 5.45 -0.06 10.73
C ARG A 76 6.32 1.16 11.07
N ASN A 77 5.75 2.18 11.70
CA ASN A 77 6.50 3.38 12.12
C ASN A 77 7.58 3.02 13.15
N THR A 78 7.25 2.20 14.15
CA THR A 78 8.20 1.70 15.15
C THR A 78 9.35 0.92 14.50
N GLY A 79 9.02 -0.01 13.60
CA GLY A 79 10.03 -0.77 12.87
C GLY A 79 10.93 0.12 12.00
N THR A 80 10.35 1.12 11.31
CA THR A 80 11.10 2.07 10.48
C THR A 80 12.05 2.93 11.32
N ALA A 81 11.59 3.42 12.47
CA ALA A 81 12.42 4.20 13.39
C ALA A 81 13.59 3.38 13.95
N ALA A 82 13.36 2.08 14.21
CA ALA A 82 14.39 1.17 14.71
C ALA A 82 15.34 0.64 13.63
N ALA A 83 15.00 0.77 12.34
CA ALA A 83 15.76 0.26 11.21
C ALA A 83 17.16 0.92 11.13
N LYS A 84 18.19 0.09 10.94
CA LYS A 84 19.59 0.51 10.77
C LYS A 84 20.07 0.41 9.31
N GLY A 85 19.31 -0.28 8.46
CA GLY A 85 19.62 -0.43 7.05
C GLY A 85 19.46 0.87 6.24
N ASP A 86 20.12 0.93 5.10
CA ASP A 86 19.98 2.02 4.11
C ASP A 86 18.63 1.94 3.41
N TYR A 87 18.06 0.74 3.35
CA TYR A 87 16.79 0.41 2.73
C TYR A 87 15.84 -0.28 3.71
N VAL A 88 14.54 -0.07 3.52
CA VAL A 88 13.45 -0.69 4.29
C VAL A 88 12.60 -1.55 3.35
N LEU A 89 12.23 -2.74 3.80
CA LEU A 89 11.28 -3.64 3.14
C LEU A 89 10.20 -4.05 4.15
N TYR A 90 8.96 -3.65 3.91
CA TYR A 90 7.83 -4.12 4.74
C TYR A 90 7.32 -5.47 4.22
N VAL A 91 7.08 -6.39 5.14
CA VAL A 91 6.48 -7.70 4.89
C VAL A 91 5.35 -7.91 5.88
N ASP A 92 4.12 -8.12 5.39
CA ASP A 92 3.00 -8.43 6.28
C ASP A 92 3.11 -9.87 6.78
N SER A 93 2.86 -10.09 8.06
CA SER A 93 3.14 -11.33 8.78
C SER A 93 2.27 -12.53 8.38
N ASP A 94 1.25 -12.32 7.58
CA ASP A 94 0.41 -13.36 6.98
C ASP A 94 0.78 -13.71 5.52
N ASP A 95 1.79 -13.02 4.96
CA ASP A 95 2.27 -13.17 3.59
C ASP A 95 3.62 -13.91 3.51
N VAL A 96 4.11 -14.13 2.30
CA VAL A 96 5.38 -14.83 2.02
C VAL A 96 6.15 -14.07 0.95
N ILE A 97 7.48 -13.99 1.08
CA ILE A 97 8.37 -13.49 0.04
C ILE A 97 9.06 -14.66 -0.68
N THR A 98 9.41 -14.49 -1.96
CA THR A 98 10.19 -15.52 -2.68
C THR A 98 11.61 -15.57 -2.13
N ASN A 99 12.29 -16.72 -2.22
CA ASN A 99 13.63 -16.91 -1.63
C ASN A 99 14.68 -15.94 -2.17
N ASP A 100 14.49 -15.40 -3.36
CA ASP A 100 15.34 -14.44 -4.06
C ASP A 100 14.78 -13.00 -4.04
N CYS A 101 13.79 -12.74 -3.18
CA CYS A 101 13.10 -11.45 -3.12
C CYS A 101 14.05 -10.29 -2.84
N VAL A 102 14.83 -10.38 -1.76
CA VAL A 102 15.75 -9.30 -1.34
C VAL A 102 16.85 -9.12 -2.38
N GLU A 103 17.41 -10.19 -2.92
CA GLU A 103 18.41 -10.15 -3.98
C GLU A 103 17.90 -9.42 -5.23
N LYS A 104 16.72 -9.80 -5.70
CA LYS A 104 16.10 -9.18 -6.88
C LYS A 104 15.77 -7.69 -6.65
N LEU A 105 15.27 -7.35 -5.48
CA LEU A 105 14.97 -5.96 -5.15
C LEU A 105 16.24 -5.12 -4.97
N MET A 106 17.34 -5.71 -4.48
CA MET A 106 18.62 -5.04 -4.31
C MET A 106 19.39 -4.86 -5.63
N ALA A 107 19.25 -5.76 -6.58
CA ALA A 107 20.03 -5.75 -7.81
C ALA A 107 19.98 -4.40 -8.59
N PRO A 108 18.84 -3.71 -8.77
CA PRO A 108 18.82 -2.38 -9.38
C PRO A 108 19.57 -1.33 -8.57
N VAL A 109 19.39 -1.26 -7.24
CA VAL A 109 20.02 -0.23 -6.42
C VAL A 109 21.53 -0.41 -6.25
N LEU A 110 22.04 -1.63 -6.43
CA LEU A 110 23.48 -1.90 -6.50
C LEU A 110 24.13 -1.30 -7.77
N ARG A 111 23.34 -1.12 -8.85
CA ARG A 111 23.78 -0.49 -10.10
C ARG A 111 23.58 1.02 -10.10
N ASP A 112 22.47 1.47 -9.50
CA ASP A 112 22.11 2.88 -9.43
C ASP A 112 21.52 3.24 -8.06
N GLN A 113 22.34 3.87 -7.23
CA GLN A 113 21.96 4.30 -5.88
C GLN A 113 20.99 5.50 -5.87
N SER A 114 20.71 6.12 -7.01
CA SER A 114 19.71 7.19 -7.09
C SER A 114 18.29 6.66 -7.01
N ILE A 115 18.06 5.35 -7.24
CA ILE A 115 16.76 4.70 -7.13
C ILE A 115 16.23 4.82 -5.69
N GLU A 116 15.03 5.38 -5.57
CA GLU A 116 14.37 5.61 -4.28
C GLU A 116 13.48 4.44 -3.88
N ILE A 117 12.81 3.80 -4.86
CA ILE A 117 11.97 2.62 -4.65
C ILE A 117 12.19 1.57 -5.74
N VAL A 118 12.36 0.31 -5.33
CA VAL A 118 12.24 -0.85 -6.21
C VAL A 118 10.98 -1.62 -5.85
N SER A 119 10.11 -1.91 -6.81
CA SER A 119 8.87 -2.67 -6.59
C SER A 119 8.84 -3.93 -7.43
N GLY A 120 8.53 -5.06 -6.81
CA GLY A 120 8.35 -6.33 -7.50
C GLY A 120 6.89 -6.65 -7.82
N VAL A 121 6.67 -7.76 -8.54
CA VAL A 121 5.34 -8.28 -8.84
C VAL A 121 4.81 -9.09 -7.67
N THR A 122 3.51 -8.98 -7.43
CA THR A 122 2.80 -9.76 -6.41
C THR A 122 1.96 -10.84 -7.06
N ARG A 123 2.05 -12.06 -6.54
CA ARG A 123 1.14 -13.17 -6.85
C ARG A 123 0.23 -13.43 -5.65
N ARG A 124 -1.04 -13.70 -5.90
CA ARG A 124 -1.99 -14.11 -4.85
C ARG A 124 -2.00 -15.62 -4.70
N PHE A 125 -2.12 -16.07 -3.48
CA PHE A 125 -2.44 -17.48 -3.15
C PHE A 125 -3.44 -17.53 -2.00
N SER A 126 -3.98 -18.68 -1.72
CA SER A 126 -4.82 -18.96 -0.55
C SER A 126 -4.74 -20.46 -0.23
N ASP A 127 -4.61 -20.78 1.04
CA ASP A 127 -4.71 -22.14 1.55
C ASP A 127 -6.18 -22.53 1.81
N SER A 128 -7.07 -21.54 1.93
CA SER A 128 -8.46 -21.73 2.34
C SER A 128 -9.43 -21.99 1.19
N TYR A 129 -9.08 -21.52 -0.03
CA TYR A 129 -9.94 -21.69 -1.22
C TYR A 129 -9.16 -21.49 -2.52
N PRO A 130 -9.59 -22.15 -3.63
CA PRO A 130 -8.92 -21.98 -4.91
C PRO A 130 -9.08 -20.55 -5.44
N LEU A 131 -7.97 -19.96 -5.85
CA LEU A 131 -7.98 -18.69 -6.56
C LEU A 131 -7.98 -18.91 -8.08
N PRO A 132 -8.65 -18.05 -8.84
CA PRO A 132 -8.51 -18.09 -10.29
C PRO A 132 -7.02 -17.89 -10.66
N PRO A 133 -6.53 -18.58 -11.70
CA PRO A 133 -5.15 -18.47 -12.12
C PRO A 133 -4.82 -16.99 -12.38
N SER A 134 -3.75 -16.52 -11.76
CA SER A 134 -3.23 -15.18 -12.03
C SER A 134 -2.80 -15.16 -13.50
N ARG A 135 -3.41 -14.28 -14.29
CA ARG A 135 -2.94 -14.08 -15.68
C ARG A 135 -1.48 -13.57 -15.60
N PRO A 136 -0.54 -14.25 -16.28
CA PRO A 136 0.81 -13.74 -16.35
C PRO A 136 0.74 -12.36 -17.00
N LYS A 137 1.25 -11.37 -16.30
CA LYS A 137 1.43 -10.04 -16.86
C LYS A 137 2.77 -10.07 -17.58
N ASN A 138 2.75 -10.02 -18.90
CA ASN A 138 3.95 -9.88 -19.72
C ASN A 138 4.48 -8.46 -19.55
N TRP A 139 5.17 -8.23 -18.45
CA TRP A 139 5.81 -6.96 -18.16
C TRP A 139 7.32 -7.14 -18.24
N ASP A 140 7.98 -6.17 -18.82
CA ASP A 140 9.42 -6.01 -18.72
C ASP A 140 9.80 -5.22 -17.49
N ASN A 141 11.06 -5.24 -17.10
CA ASN A 141 11.59 -4.33 -16.12
C ASN A 141 11.48 -2.89 -16.63
N GLU A 142 11.16 -1.96 -15.76
CA GLU A 142 11.04 -0.55 -16.11
C GLU A 142 11.85 0.31 -15.14
N ASP A 143 12.72 1.12 -15.71
CA ASP A 143 13.43 2.18 -15.01
C ASP A 143 12.69 3.51 -15.21
N ASN A 144 12.01 3.97 -14.17
CA ASN A 144 11.25 5.22 -14.17
C ASN A 144 12.05 6.27 -13.42
N ASN A 145 12.93 6.98 -14.11
CA ASN A 145 13.89 7.92 -13.55
C ASN A 145 13.44 9.40 -13.58
N CYS A 146 12.15 9.62 -13.70
CA CYS A 146 11.55 10.95 -13.54
C CYS A 146 10.14 10.86 -12.94
N PRO A 147 9.67 11.93 -12.27
CA PRO A 147 8.36 11.94 -11.61
C PRO A 147 7.20 11.58 -12.52
N GLU A 148 7.23 11.99 -13.78
CA GLU A 148 6.16 11.73 -14.75
C GLU A 148 6.06 10.23 -15.09
N ALA A 149 7.19 9.55 -15.33
CA ALA A 149 7.23 8.11 -15.56
C ALA A 149 6.74 7.32 -14.35
N VAL A 150 7.18 7.70 -13.13
CA VAL A 150 6.73 7.11 -11.86
C VAL A 150 5.21 7.25 -11.71
N ARG A 151 4.67 8.46 -11.88
CA ARG A 151 3.23 8.72 -11.79
C ARG A 151 2.43 7.93 -12.82
N SER A 152 2.90 7.85 -14.06
CA SER A 152 2.26 7.04 -15.07
C SER A 152 2.22 5.56 -14.68
N SER A 153 3.31 5.02 -14.13
CA SER A 153 3.36 3.62 -13.68
C SER A 153 2.39 3.34 -12.54
N PHE A 154 2.20 4.28 -11.63
CA PHE A 154 1.29 4.13 -10.49
C PHE A 154 -0.18 4.36 -10.89
N PHE A 155 -0.49 5.50 -11.48
CA PHE A 155 -1.87 5.93 -11.67
C PHE A 155 -2.51 5.36 -12.94
N ASP A 156 -1.79 5.30 -14.05
CA ASP A 156 -2.33 4.88 -15.35
C ASP A 156 -2.16 3.38 -15.57
N ARG A 157 -0.93 2.90 -15.51
CA ARG A 157 -0.60 1.50 -15.82
C ARG A 157 -0.77 0.54 -14.65
N ARG A 158 -0.90 1.07 -13.43
CA ARG A 158 -1.05 0.31 -12.18
C ARG A 158 0.03 -0.79 -12.01
N ARG A 159 1.25 -0.48 -12.45
CA ARG A 159 2.41 -1.34 -12.31
C ARG A 159 2.89 -1.40 -10.86
N MET A 160 2.85 -0.26 -10.17
CA MET A 160 3.10 -0.14 -8.74
C MET A 160 1.77 -0.14 -7.99
N ASN A 161 1.63 -0.98 -6.97
CA ASN A 161 0.45 -1.00 -6.13
C ASN A 161 0.53 0.04 -4.99
N ARG A 162 -0.59 0.25 -4.28
CA ARG A 162 -0.67 1.17 -3.15
C ARG A 162 -0.10 0.59 -1.85
N ALA A 163 0.01 -0.73 -1.74
CA ALA A 163 0.48 -1.38 -0.53
C ALA A 163 1.90 -0.95 -0.17
N ALA A 164 2.21 -0.88 1.10
CA ALA A 164 3.55 -0.58 1.58
C ALA A 164 4.53 -1.76 1.35
N TRP A 165 4.02 -2.98 1.44
CA TRP A 165 4.80 -4.20 1.22
C TRP A 165 5.24 -4.38 -0.25
N ASN A 166 6.20 -5.29 -0.46
CA ASN A 166 6.82 -5.59 -1.76
C ASN A 166 7.48 -4.38 -2.43
N LYS A 167 8.06 -3.51 -1.61
CA LYS A 167 8.84 -2.35 -2.03
C LYS A 167 10.10 -2.26 -1.19
N LEU A 168 11.25 -2.28 -1.85
CA LEU A 168 12.51 -1.88 -1.25
C LEU A 168 12.59 -0.35 -1.34
N ILE A 169 12.65 0.32 -0.21
CA ILE A 169 12.51 1.78 -0.12
C ILE A 169 13.76 2.36 0.52
N ARG A 170 14.39 3.32 -0.12
CA ARG A 170 15.55 4.02 0.46
C ARG A 170 15.13 4.77 1.73
N LYS A 171 15.76 4.46 2.86
CA LYS A 171 15.39 5.02 4.15
C LYS A 171 15.58 6.54 4.21
N ASP A 172 16.63 7.06 3.59
CA ASP A 172 16.86 8.51 3.49
C ASP A 172 15.71 9.23 2.76
N PHE A 173 15.10 8.61 1.73
CA PHE A 173 13.92 9.15 1.08
C PHE A 173 12.73 9.27 2.06
N LEU A 174 12.47 8.25 2.87
CA LEU A 174 11.41 8.30 3.90
C LEU A 174 11.69 9.42 4.92
N ASN A 175 12.92 9.54 5.38
CA ASN A 175 13.32 10.53 6.38
C ASN A 175 13.24 11.96 5.82
N ARG A 176 13.75 12.18 4.62
CA ARG A 176 13.79 13.50 3.96
C ARG A 176 12.42 14.13 3.83
N TYR A 177 11.42 13.34 3.56
CA TYR A 177 10.04 13.82 3.35
C TYR A 177 9.10 13.47 4.51
N SER A 178 9.63 12.96 5.63
CA SER A 178 8.85 12.59 6.82
C SER A 178 7.69 11.64 6.50
N LEU A 179 7.93 10.65 5.64
CA LEU A 179 6.92 9.72 5.12
C LEU A 179 6.61 8.60 6.12
N SER A 180 5.82 8.92 7.13
CA SER A 180 5.32 7.96 8.12
C SER A 180 3.87 7.56 7.83
N PHE A 181 3.44 6.43 8.39
CA PHE A 181 2.05 5.97 8.32
C PHE A 181 1.20 6.71 9.35
N LYS A 182 0.02 7.18 8.93
CA LYS A 182 -0.94 7.81 9.84
C LYS A 182 -1.55 6.75 10.76
N GLU A 183 -1.36 6.91 12.07
CA GLU A 183 -1.90 6.00 13.07
C GLU A 183 -3.43 6.18 13.23
N GLY A 184 -4.11 5.14 13.71
CA GLY A 184 -5.54 5.17 14.01
C GLY A 184 -6.48 5.05 12.81
N ILE A 185 -5.96 4.73 11.62
CA ILE A 185 -6.76 4.47 10.41
C ILE A 185 -6.44 3.11 9.82
N ILE A 186 -7.38 2.54 9.08
CA ILE A 186 -7.13 1.42 8.16
C ILE A 186 -7.01 1.96 6.72
N TRP A 187 -6.33 1.22 5.83
CA TRP A 187 -5.89 1.68 4.50
C TRP A 187 -4.91 2.86 4.56
N GLU A 188 -4.13 2.88 5.61
CA GLU A 188 -3.01 3.78 5.86
C GLU A 188 -2.02 3.83 4.69
N ASP A 189 -1.87 2.70 4.01
CA ASP A 189 -1.02 2.53 2.83
C ASP A 189 -1.50 3.38 1.63
N THR A 190 -2.81 3.58 1.48
CA THR A 190 -3.35 4.46 0.44
C THR A 190 -2.98 5.92 0.67
N LEU A 191 -3.10 6.39 1.92
CA LEU A 191 -2.70 7.75 2.29
C LEU A 191 -1.18 7.92 2.23
N TRP A 192 -0.44 6.95 2.74
CA TRP A 192 1.02 6.94 2.68
C TRP A 192 1.51 6.96 1.23
N SER A 193 0.96 6.13 0.35
CA SER A 193 1.30 6.12 -1.08
C SER A 193 1.00 7.43 -1.79
N PHE A 194 -0.05 8.16 -1.37
CA PHE A 194 -0.32 9.50 -1.88
C PHE A 194 0.85 10.45 -1.58
N TYR A 195 1.34 10.46 -0.34
CA TYR A 195 2.48 11.30 0.02
C TYR A 195 3.78 10.83 -0.63
N VAL A 196 4.01 9.52 -0.75
CA VAL A 196 5.16 8.96 -1.48
C VAL A 196 5.17 9.47 -2.93
N MET A 197 4.03 9.39 -3.63
CA MET A 197 3.93 9.79 -5.03
C MET A 197 4.17 11.29 -5.26
N LYS A 198 3.97 12.14 -4.25
CA LYS A 198 4.28 13.57 -4.35
C LYS A 198 5.78 13.83 -4.47
N HIS A 199 6.61 12.97 -3.91
CA HIS A 199 8.04 13.19 -3.77
C HIS A 199 8.89 12.21 -4.58
N LEU A 200 8.33 11.05 -4.95
CA LEU A 200 9.06 9.99 -5.64
C LEU A 200 9.45 10.42 -7.06
N SER A 201 10.75 10.38 -7.33
CA SER A 201 11.34 10.79 -8.60
C SER A 201 11.99 9.65 -9.37
N HIS A 202 12.43 8.59 -8.68
CA HIS A 202 13.08 7.45 -9.31
C HIS A 202 12.57 6.12 -8.73
N ALA A 203 11.89 5.33 -9.56
CA ALA A 203 11.40 4.01 -9.20
C ALA A 203 11.78 2.96 -10.25
N TYR A 204 12.26 1.81 -9.79
CA TYR A 204 12.52 0.66 -10.64
C TYR A 204 11.46 -0.42 -10.44
N LEU A 205 10.83 -0.88 -11.50
CA LEU A 205 9.76 -1.88 -11.45
C LEU A 205 10.26 -3.20 -12.04
N LEU A 206 10.31 -4.23 -11.22
CA LEU A 206 10.67 -5.58 -11.63
C LEU A 206 9.50 -6.27 -12.32
N LYS A 207 9.82 -7.16 -13.27
CA LYS A 207 8.87 -8.12 -13.85
C LYS A 207 8.69 -9.36 -13.00
N ASP A 208 9.62 -9.62 -12.10
CA ASP A 208 9.69 -10.83 -11.29
C ASP A 208 8.69 -10.81 -10.15
N VAL A 209 8.12 -11.98 -9.87
CA VAL A 209 7.32 -12.18 -8.66
C VAL A 209 8.28 -12.26 -7.48
N THR A 210 8.12 -11.37 -6.53
CA THR A 210 8.92 -11.28 -5.30
C THR A 210 8.06 -11.47 -4.05
N TYR A 211 6.74 -11.36 -4.18
CA TYR A 211 5.81 -11.36 -3.06
C TYR A 211 4.59 -12.24 -3.32
N LEU A 212 4.26 -13.08 -2.37
CA LEU A 212 3.12 -13.99 -2.38
C LEU A 212 2.10 -13.53 -1.35
N TYR A 213 1.06 -12.84 -1.82
CA TYR A 213 -0.01 -12.30 -0.99
C TYR A 213 -1.01 -13.41 -0.63
N ASN A 214 -1.16 -13.69 0.66
CA ASN A 214 -2.10 -14.67 1.17
C ASN A 214 -3.51 -14.07 1.31
N LYS A 215 -4.43 -14.53 0.50
CA LYS A 215 -5.83 -14.14 0.65
C LYS A 215 -6.52 -15.09 1.64
N ARG A 216 -6.66 -14.65 2.88
CA ARG A 216 -7.21 -15.43 3.99
C ARG A 216 -8.54 -14.87 4.50
N PRO A 217 -9.40 -15.71 5.12
CA PRO A 217 -10.50 -15.22 5.95
C PRO A 217 -9.96 -14.48 7.17
N HIS A 218 -10.80 -13.72 7.83
CA HIS A 218 -10.46 -12.97 9.05
C HIS A 218 -9.27 -11.99 8.89
N SER A 219 -9.15 -11.38 7.71
CA SER A 219 -8.23 -10.26 7.49
C SER A 219 -8.94 -8.93 7.74
N ILE A 220 -8.17 -7.87 7.98
CA ILE A 220 -8.71 -6.48 8.08
C ILE A 220 -9.62 -6.16 6.87
N CYS A 221 -9.25 -6.64 5.68
CA CYS A 221 -10.02 -6.42 4.47
C CYS A 221 -11.34 -7.21 4.41
N THR A 222 -11.44 -8.37 5.08
CA THR A 222 -12.64 -9.22 5.07
C THR A 222 -13.57 -8.94 6.23
N ASP A 223 -13.04 -8.79 7.45
CA ASP A 223 -13.81 -8.79 8.68
C ASP A 223 -14.26 -7.41 9.16
N THR A 224 -13.62 -6.35 8.68
CA THR A 224 -14.07 -5.00 9.07
C THR A 224 -15.49 -4.76 8.57
N ASP A 225 -16.38 -4.30 9.46
CA ASP A 225 -17.74 -3.90 9.13
C ASP A 225 -17.79 -2.90 7.96
N VAL A 226 -18.82 -3.02 7.12
CA VAL A 226 -18.96 -2.20 5.91
C VAL A 226 -19.05 -0.71 6.24
N MET A 227 -19.73 -0.33 7.33
CA MET A 227 -19.85 1.08 7.73
C MET A 227 -18.53 1.62 8.26
N MET A 228 -17.78 0.81 9.03
CA MET A 228 -16.43 1.17 9.45
C MET A 228 -15.49 1.30 8.26
N LYS A 229 -15.53 0.37 7.30
CA LYS A 229 -14.77 0.48 6.05
C LYS A 229 -15.02 1.81 5.35
N ARG A 230 -16.28 2.20 5.22
CA ARG A 230 -16.66 3.46 4.58
C ARG A 230 -16.13 4.67 5.37
N ARG A 231 -16.26 4.65 6.70
CA ARG A 231 -15.75 5.73 7.57
C ARG A 231 -14.25 5.93 7.39
N TYR A 232 -13.46 4.87 7.46
CA TYR A 232 -12.01 4.97 7.26
C TYR A 232 -11.65 5.42 5.84
N TRP A 233 -12.36 4.92 4.82
CA TRP A 233 -12.21 5.39 3.44
C TRP A 233 -12.49 6.89 3.32
N GLY A 234 -13.54 7.37 3.98
CA GLY A 234 -13.85 8.80 4.06
C GLY A 234 -12.70 9.59 4.68
N MET A 235 -12.14 9.12 5.80
CA MET A 235 -11.02 9.77 6.49
C MET A 235 -9.78 9.85 5.59
N VAL A 236 -9.42 8.75 4.92
CA VAL A 236 -8.28 8.71 3.99
C VAL A 236 -8.46 9.70 2.85
N HIS A 237 -9.63 9.71 2.20
CA HIS A 237 -9.91 10.63 1.10
C HIS A 237 -10.06 12.07 1.54
N HIS A 238 -10.54 12.32 2.76
CA HIS A 238 -10.58 13.65 3.34
C HIS A 238 -9.17 14.24 3.50
N GLU A 239 -8.25 13.46 4.04
CA GLU A 239 -6.85 13.88 4.15
C GLU A 239 -6.21 14.11 2.77
N ILE A 240 -6.43 13.21 1.82
CA ILE A 240 -5.96 13.38 0.44
C ILE A 240 -6.52 14.67 -0.17
N SER A 241 -7.83 14.94 -0.02
CA SER A 241 -8.48 16.11 -0.61
C SER A 241 -7.96 17.44 -0.07
N LYS A 242 -7.52 17.49 1.20
CA LYS A 242 -6.89 18.67 1.80
C LYS A 242 -5.48 18.92 1.28
N ASN A 243 -4.81 17.87 0.83
CA ASN A 243 -3.41 17.92 0.43
C ASN A 243 -3.20 17.84 -1.10
N LEU A 244 -4.28 17.77 -1.89
CA LEU A 244 -4.21 17.99 -3.33
C LEU A 244 -3.86 19.45 -3.61
N THR A 245 -2.92 19.67 -4.52
CA THR A 245 -2.47 21.01 -4.90
C THR A 245 -2.63 21.21 -6.40
N PRO A 246 -2.69 22.48 -6.90
CA PRO A 246 -2.77 22.74 -8.34
C PRO A 246 -1.58 22.20 -9.15
N GLY A 247 -0.45 21.92 -8.48
CA GLY A 247 0.72 21.29 -9.08
C GLY A 247 0.62 19.77 -9.16
N ASP A 248 -0.35 19.15 -8.49
CA ASP A 248 -0.58 17.71 -8.61
C ASP A 248 -1.12 17.41 -10.01
N SER A 249 -0.63 16.33 -10.61
CA SER A 249 -0.99 16.01 -11.97
C SER A 249 -2.49 15.77 -12.11
N ASN A 250 -3.03 16.08 -13.26
CA ASN A 250 -4.41 15.74 -13.63
C ASN A 250 -4.76 14.26 -13.38
N ARG A 251 -3.77 13.35 -13.40
CA ARG A 251 -3.91 11.92 -13.16
C ARG A 251 -4.18 11.61 -11.70
N GLU A 252 -3.46 12.24 -10.77
CA GLU A 252 -3.65 12.07 -9.32
C GLU A 252 -5.02 12.52 -8.88
N ALA A 253 -5.39 13.74 -9.23
CA ALA A 253 -6.71 14.28 -8.93
C ALA A 253 -7.83 13.38 -9.48
N ARG A 254 -7.71 12.90 -10.72
CA ARG A 254 -8.67 11.97 -11.33
C ARG A 254 -8.75 10.64 -10.61
N TYR A 255 -7.61 10.07 -10.24
CA TYR A 255 -7.54 8.80 -9.56
C TYR A 255 -8.22 8.84 -8.20
N TYR A 256 -7.83 9.80 -7.34
CA TYR A 256 -8.39 9.91 -6.00
C TYR A 256 -9.86 10.36 -6.01
N THR A 257 -10.25 11.27 -6.91
CA THR A 257 -11.66 11.64 -7.10
C THR A 257 -12.51 10.43 -7.42
N LYS A 258 -12.07 9.57 -8.32
CA LYS A 258 -12.80 8.36 -8.70
C LYS A 258 -12.93 7.37 -7.55
N GLU A 259 -11.86 7.12 -6.81
CA GLU A 259 -11.90 6.24 -5.64
C GLU A 259 -12.82 6.82 -4.55
N PHE A 260 -12.78 8.13 -4.31
CA PHE A 260 -13.69 8.82 -3.41
C PHE A 260 -15.15 8.68 -3.83
N CYS A 261 -15.46 8.94 -5.10
CA CYS A 261 -16.84 8.87 -5.60
C CYS A 261 -17.48 7.49 -5.38
N ARG A 262 -16.70 6.41 -5.42
CA ARG A 262 -17.18 5.05 -5.14
C ARG A 262 -17.67 4.88 -3.70
N ALA A 263 -17.04 5.54 -2.74
CA ALA A 263 -17.46 5.50 -1.35
C ALA A 263 -18.57 6.52 -1.06
N TYR A 264 -18.48 7.73 -1.62
CA TYR A 264 -19.38 8.85 -1.40
C TYR A 264 -20.85 8.52 -1.72
N ILE A 265 -21.09 7.79 -2.80
CA ILE A 265 -22.45 7.48 -3.25
C ILE A 265 -23.32 6.77 -2.20
N HIS A 266 -22.67 6.07 -1.27
CA HIS A 266 -23.35 5.36 -0.19
C HIS A 266 -23.35 6.10 1.14
N CYS A 267 -22.62 7.20 1.24
CA CYS A 267 -22.36 7.94 2.48
C CYS A 267 -22.60 9.45 2.36
N PHE A 268 -23.37 9.93 1.35
CA PHE A 268 -23.51 11.36 1.07
C PHE A 268 -24.21 12.16 2.19
N HIS A 269 -24.90 11.50 3.11
CA HIS A 269 -25.47 12.15 4.31
C HIS A 269 -24.42 12.42 5.39
N ASP A 270 -23.26 11.76 5.35
CA ASP A 270 -22.18 11.96 6.30
C ASP A 270 -21.48 13.31 6.03
N GLU A 271 -21.29 14.10 7.08
CA GLU A 271 -20.70 15.44 6.97
C GLU A 271 -19.27 15.39 6.44
N LEU A 272 -18.46 14.41 6.88
CA LEU A 272 -17.09 14.19 6.39
C LEU A 272 -17.05 14.00 4.86
N TYR A 273 -17.98 13.23 4.33
CA TYR A 273 -18.08 13.01 2.88
C TYR A 273 -18.52 14.25 2.12
N ARG A 274 -19.42 15.05 2.69
CA ARG A 274 -19.85 16.33 2.08
C ARG A 274 -18.70 17.35 2.06
N GLU A 275 -17.96 17.46 3.15
CA GLU A 275 -16.79 18.34 3.22
C GLU A 275 -15.70 17.89 2.24
N THR A 276 -15.40 16.58 2.19
CA THR A 276 -14.45 16.01 1.24
C THR A 276 -14.83 16.31 -0.21
N ALA A 277 -16.12 16.20 -0.54
CA ALA A 277 -16.62 16.54 -1.87
C ALA A 277 -16.43 18.03 -2.21
N LYS A 278 -16.59 18.92 -1.23
CA LYS A 278 -16.31 20.36 -1.42
C LYS A 278 -14.84 20.62 -1.72
N ASN A 279 -13.94 19.97 -0.97
CA ASN A 279 -12.49 20.09 -1.17
C ASN A 279 -12.10 19.59 -2.57
N PHE A 280 -12.58 18.42 -2.99
CA PHE A 280 -12.33 17.90 -4.34
C PHE A 280 -12.86 18.83 -5.43
N ARG A 281 -14.06 19.42 -5.26
CA ARG A 281 -14.60 20.39 -6.24
C ARG A 281 -13.73 21.63 -6.34
N HIS A 282 -13.29 22.16 -5.21
CA HIS A 282 -12.41 23.31 -5.18
C HIS A 282 -11.10 23.03 -5.93
N GLU A 283 -10.40 21.96 -5.59
CA GLU A 283 -9.13 21.59 -6.23
C GLU A 283 -9.30 21.28 -7.73
N LEU A 284 -10.38 20.60 -8.12
CA LEU A 284 -10.65 20.32 -9.53
C LEU A 284 -10.97 21.59 -10.34
N SER A 285 -11.53 22.62 -9.71
CA SER A 285 -11.77 23.90 -10.36
C SER A 285 -10.46 24.63 -10.68
N LEU A 286 -9.47 24.52 -9.81
CA LEU A 286 -8.14 25.10 -10.01
C LEU A 286 -7.35 24.45 -11.16
N ILE A 287 -7.62 23.16 -11.43
CA ILE A 287 -6.94 22.39 -12.49
C ILE A 287 -7.52 22.68 -13.90
N LYS A 288 -8.53 23.54 -14.03
CA LYS A 288 -9.18 23.93 -15.31
C LYS A 288 -9.63 22.73 -16.18
N ASN A 289 -10.13 21.66 -15.56
CA ASN A 289 -10.60 20.49 -16.31
C ASN A 289 -12.09 20.21 -16.07
N PRO A 290 -12.97 20.68 -16.97
CA PRO A 290 -14.42 20.63 -16.78
C PRO A 290 -15.00 19.21 -16.68
N SER A 291 -14.37 18.22 -17.31
CA SER A 291 -14.87 16.83 -17.29
C SER A 291 -14.80 16.18 -15.89
N LYS A 292 -13.85 16.60 -15.05
CA LYS A 292 -13.66 16.07 -13.70
C LYS A 292 -14.62 16.68 -12.69
N TYR A 293 -14.89 17.97 -12.84
CA TYR A 293 -15.91 18.68 -12.08
C TYR A 293 -17.29 18.06 -12.32
N LEU A 294 -17.56 17.69 -13.58
CA LEU A 294 -18.82 17.04 -13.97
C LEU A 294 -19.01 15.67 -13.27
N ILE A 295 -17.95 14.90 -13.06
CA ILE A 295 -18.04 13.60 -12.35
C ILE A 295 -18.52 13.79 -10.92
N LEU A 296 -17.99 14.77 -10.18
CA LEU A 296 -18.42 15.02 -8.81
C LEU A 296 -19.86 15.54 -8.75
N ILE A 297 -20.26 16.39 -9.70
CA ILE A 297 -21.64 16.86 -9.77
C ILE A 297 -22.59 15.70 -10.06
N ILE A 298 -22.30 14.86 -11.05
CA ILE A 298 -23.10 13.69 -11.38
C ILE A 298 -23.16 12.74 -10.17
N THR A 299 -22.05 12.52 -9.50
CA THR A 299 -21.99 11.67 -8.30
C THR A 299 -22.89 12.22 -7.19
N ASP A 300 -22.88 13.53 -6.96
CA ASP A 300 -23.73 14.18 -5.95
C ASP A 300 -25.23 14.06 -6.30
N ILE A 301 -25.58 14.27 -7.56
CA ILE A 301 -26.96 14.10 -8.04
C ILE A 301 -27.42 12.65 -7.88
N MET A 302 -26.58 11.68 -8.24
CA MET A 302 -26.92 10.25 -8.17
C MET A 302 -26.96 9.73 -6.73
N ALA A 303 -26.14 10.29 -5.84
CA ALA A 303 -26.16 9.93 -4.42
C ALA A 303 -27.51 10.27 -3.74
N ARG A 304 -28.22 11.29 -4.25
CA ARG A 304 -29.50 11.77 -3.71
C ARG A 304 -30.67 10.87 -4.03
N SER A 305 -30.58 9.98 -5.03
CA SER A 305 -31.65 9.07 -5.41
C SER A 305 -31.27 7.60 -5.20
N TRP A 306 -32.24 6.77 -4.81
CA TRP A 306 -32.03 5.32 -4.68
C TRP A 306 -31.65 4.67 -6.01
N ILE A 307 -32.35 5.06 -7.09
CA ILE A 307 -32.09 4.59 -8.46
C ILE A 307 -30.68 5.00 -8.91
N GLY A 308 -30.29 6.26 -8.64
CA GLY A 308 -28.95 6.75 -8.95
C GLY A 308 -27.85 5.93 -8.27
N ARG A 309 -28.03 5.60 -6.98
CA ARG A 309 -27.07 4.74 -6.25
C ARG A 309 -26.92 3.36 -6.86
N CYS A 310 -28.03 2.74 -7.28
CA CYS A 310 -28.01 1.43 -7.94
C CYS A 310 -27.33 1.45 -9.33
N CYS A 311 -27.55 2.52 -10.11
CA CYS A 311 -27.00 2.66 -11.46
C CYS A 311 -25.54 3.13 -11.50
N TYR A 312 -25.05 3.75 -10.43
CA TYR A 312 -23.73 4.40 -10.39
C TYR A 312 -22.55 3.46 -10.70
N CYS A 313 -22.56 2.25 -10.17
CA CYS A 313 -21.50 1.27 -10.44
C CYS A 313 -21.42 0.88 -11.93
N THR A 314 -22.57 0.86 -12.60
CA THR A 314 -22.64 0.58 -14.05
C THR A 314 -22.10 1.77 -14.84
N MET A 315 -22.44 2.98 -14.46
CA MET A 315 -21.96 4.21 -15.10
C MET A 315 -20.44 4.41 -14.91
N LEU A 316 -19.89 4.12 -13.74
CA LEU A 316 -18.44 4.17 -13.54
C LEU A 316 -17.70 3.16 -14.44
N LYS A 317 -18.24 1.96 -14.62
CA LYS A 317 -17.68 0.97 -15.56
C LYS A 317 -17.75 1.44 -17.02
N MET A 318 -18.84 2.10 -17.41
CA MET A 318 -18.98 2.69 -18.75
C MET A 318 -18.00 3.85 -18.94
N TYR A 319 -17.88 4.71 -17.94
CA TYR A 319 -16.90 5.82 -17.95
C TYR A 319 -15.47 5.29 -18.09
N ASP A 320 -15.10 4.24 -17.36
CA ASP A 320 -13.78 3.59 -17.49
C ASP A 320 -13.51 3.07 -18.91
N ARG A 321 -14.54 2.49 -19.57
CA ARG A 321 -14.40 2.00 -20.95
C ARG A 321 -14.27 3.13 -21.97
N LEU A 322 -14.94 4.25 -21.75
CA LEU A 322 -14.90 5.40 -22.66
C LEU A 322 -13.57 6.17 -22.58
N TYR A 323 -13.02 6.30 -21.36
CA TYR A 323 -11.81 7.13 -21.11
C TYR A 323 -10.52 6.35 -20.94
N SER A 324 -10.55 5.02 -20.96
CA SER A 324 -9.33 4.19 -21.06
C SER A 324 -8.76 4.12 -22.49
N ARG A 325 -9.47 4.70 -23.48
CA ARG A 325 -9.10 4.73 -24.89
C ARG A 325 -8.63 6.12 -25.36
N ILE A 326 -8.58 7.10 -24.47
CA ILE A 326 -8.00 8.44 -24.66
C ILE A 326 -6.81 8.59 -23.70
#